data_85c50c8648a362acd9212d6e28f1cb3c
#
_entry.id   85c50c8648a362acd9212d6e28f1cb3c
#
_cell.length_a   1.000
_cell.length_b   1.000
_cell.length_c   1.000
_cell.angle_alpha   90.00
_cell.angle_beta   90.00
_cell.angle_gamma   90.00
#
_symmetry.space_group_name_H-M   'P 1'
#
loop_
_entity.id
_entity.type
_entity.pdbx_description
1 polymer ?
#
loop_
_entity_poly.entity_id
_entity_poly.type
_entity_poly.pdbx_seq_one_letter_code
_entity_poly.pdbx_strand_id
1 'polypeptide(L)'
;MTFSVDEQQQDEIAAACREHGIERLFVFGSAIRDDFRPGDSDIDLLVEFGPIDVTKKFHAYLDAREAFRRIFQADVDLVMRGAIKNKVIAKEIDRTKKLIYAA
;
A
#
# COMPACT_ATOMS: atom_id res chain seq x y z
N MET A 1 -15.84 11.46 -1.42
CA MET A 1 -14.63 11.98 -2.08
C MET A 1 -13.75 10.81 -2.48
N THR A 2 -13.24 10.79 -3.69
CA THR A 2 -12.44 9.68 -4.19
C THR A 2 -10.97 9.86 -3.83
N PHE A 3 -10.34 8.77 -3.39
CA PHE A 3 -8.90 8.75 -3.15
C PHE A 3 -8.15 9.01 -4.46
N SER A 4 -7.14 9.87 -4.41
CA SER A 4 -6.30 10.14 -5.57
C SER A 4 -4.87 10.40 -5.13
N VAL A 5 -3.94 10.15 -6.05
CA VAL A 5 -2.51 10.37 -5.84
C VAL A 5 -2.07 11.42 -6.84
N ASP A 6 -1.54 12.54 -6.35
CA ASP A 6 -1.02 13.57 -7.24
C ASP A 6 0.38 13.20 -7.75
N GLU A 7 0.91 14.00 -8.67
CA GLU A 7 2.19 13.71 -9.32
C GLU A 7 3.34 13.69 -8.32
N GLN A 8 3.36 14.62 -7.37
CA GLN A 8 4.39 14.67 -6.34
C GLN A 8 4.32 13.45 -5.43
N GLN A 9 3.13 13.06 -5.01
CA GLN A 9 2.94 11.85 -4.20
C GLN A 9 3.37 10.61 -4.97
N GLN A 10 3.08 10.55 -6.27
CA GLN A 10 3.50 9.41 -7.09
C GLN A 10 5.02 9.28 -7.12
N ASP A 11 5.73 10.40 -7.24
CA ASP A 11 7.19 10.40 -7.23
C ASP A 11 7.74 9.97 -5.87
N GLU A 12 7.14 10.44 -4.79
CA GLU A 12 7.54 10.06 -3.43
C GLU A 12 7.27 8.58 -3.16
N ILE A 13 6.15 8.07 -3.62
CA ILE A 13 5.80 6.64 -3.50
C ILE A 13 6.80 5.79 -4.26
N ALA A 14 7.14 6.17 -5.48
CA ALA A 14 8.10 5.44 -6.29
C ALA A 14 9.47 5.40 -5.62
N ALA A 15 9.91 6.51 -5.06
CA ALA A 15 11.19 6.59 -4.35
C ALA A 15 11.18 5.68 -3.11
N ALA A 16 10.11 5.72 -2.33
CA ALA A 16 9.97 4.89 -1.13
C ALA A 16 9.94 3.39 -1.50
N CYS A 17 9.24 3.04 -2.56
CA CYS A 17 9.18 1.64 -3.02
C CYS A 17 10.56 1.14 -3.44
N ARG A 18 11.32 1.94 -4.18
CA ARG A 18 12.68 1.56 -4.59
C ARG A 18 13.59 1.42 -3.37
N GLU A 19 13.49 2.33 -2.41
CA GLU A 19 14.31 2.31 -1.21
C GLU A 19 14.07 1.07 -0.36
N HIS A 20 12.83 0.61 -0.30
CA HIS A 20 12.44 -0.50 0.60
C HIS A 20 12.28 -1.83 -0.12
N GLY A 21 12.66 -1.93 -1.39
CA GLY A 21 12.61 -3.19 -2.11
C GLY A 21 11.21 -3.67 -2.46
N ILE A 22 10.27 -2.75 -2.60
CA ILE A 22 8.90 -3.06 -2.99
C ILE A 22 8.82 -3.22 -4.50
N GLU A 23 8.21 -4.31 -4.94
CA GLU A 23 8.04 -4.62 -6.35
C GLU A 23 6.72 -4.07 -6.89
N ARG A 24 5.65 -4.20 -6.13
CA ARG A 24 4.34 -3.66 -6.50
C ARG A 24 3.61 -3.14 -5.28
N LEU A 25 2.85 -2.06 -5.46
CA LEU A 25 2.02 -1.47 -4.42
C LEU A 25 0.62 -1.20 -4.99
N PHE A 26 -0.39 -1.65 -4.27
CA PHE A 26 -1.78 -1.47 -4.64
C PHE A 26 -2.54 -0.75 -3.53
N VAL A 27 -3.61 -0.05 -3.91
CA VAL A 27 -4.59 0.48 -2.95
C VAL A 27 -5.87 -0.33 -3.06
N PHE A 28 -6.53 -0.56 -1.93
CA PHE A 28 -7.79 -1.30 -1.88
C PHE A 28 -8.66 -0.76 -0.76
N GLY A 29 -9.79 -1.40 -0.52
CA GLY A 29 -10.68 -1.04 0.59
C GLY A 29 -11.38 0.29 0.40
N SER A 30 -11.53 1.06 1.48
CA SER A 30 -12.30 2.31 1.46
C SER A 30 -11.75 3.35 0.50
N ALA A 31 -10.44 3.35 0.24
CA ALA A 31 -9.81 4.32 -0.65
C ALA A 31 -10.30 4.23 -2.10
N ILE A 32 -10.77 3.04 -2.53
CA ILE A 32 -11.28 2.85 -3.88
C ILE A 32 -12.81 2.87 -3.94
N ARG A 33 -13.47 3.10 -2.81
CA ARG A 33 -14.93 3.23 -2.73
C ARG A 33 -15.32 4.68 -2.57
N ASP A 34 -16.58 5.00 -2.85
CA ASP A 34 -17.10 6.36 -2.76
C ASP A 34 -17.20 6.88 -1.32
N ASP A 35 -17.08 5.98 -0.33
CA ASP A 35 -17.19 6.32 1.08
C ASP A 35 -15.86 6.72 1.73
N PHE A 36 -14.78 6.86 0.95
CA PHE A 36 -13.49 7.29 1.48
C PHE A 36 -13.58 8.72 2.01
N ARG A 37 -13.10 8.93 3.26
CA ARG A 37 -13.11 10.25 3.92
C ARG A 37 -11.69 10.61 4.33
N PRO A 38 -11.05 11.59 3.64
CA PRO A 38 -9.70 12.02 4.02
C PRO A 38 -9.65 12.46 5.48
N GLY A 39 -8.67 11.96 6.22
CA GLY A 39 -8.51 12.23 7.63
C GLY A 39 -9.26 11.29 8.57
N ASP A 40 -10.36 10.68 8.13
CA ASP A 40 -11.17 9.77 8.93
C ASP A 40 -10.96 8.30 8.52
N SER A 41 -10.72 8.04 7.24
CA SER A 41 -10.52 6.68 6.74
C SER A 41 -9.04 6.35 6.66
N ASP A 42 -8.68 5.13 7.07
CA ASP A 42 -7.34 4.60 6.87
C ASP A 42 -7.15 4.26 5.38
N ILE A 43 -5.92 4.37 4.93
CA ILE A 43 -5.58 4.00 3.55
C ILE A 43 -5.08 2.57 3.58
N ASP A 44 -5.80 1.66 2.92
CA ASP A 44 -5.45 0.25 2.84
C ASP A 44 -4.54 0.02 1.65
N LEU A 45 -3.31 -0.42 1.91
CA LEU A 45 -2.31 -0.69 0.88
C LEU A 45 -1.91 -2.16 0.92
N LEU A 46 -1.79 -2.75 -0.26
CA LEU A 46 -1.27 -4.10 -0.43
C LEU A 46 0.12 -4.01 -1.05
N VAL A 47 1.11 -4.59 -0.37
CA VAL A 47 2.49 -4.52 -0.80
C VAL A 47 3.01 -5.90 -1.22
N GLU A 48 3.74 -5.93 -2.33
CA GLU A 48 4.49 -7.12 -2.77
C GLU A 48 5.96 -6.73 -2.80
N PHE A 49 6.74 -7.38 -1.94
CA PHE A 49 8.18 -7.18 -1.92
C PHE A 49 8.87 -8.04 -2.98
N GLY A 50 9.97 -7.56 -3.51
CA GLY A 50 10.86 -8.36 -4.34
C GLY A 50 11.63 -9.39 -3.51
N PRO A 51 12.59 -10.10 -4.13
CA PRO A 51 13.41 -11.07 -3.39
C PRO A 51 14.22 -10.37 -2.31
N ILE A 52 13.88 -10.65 -1.05
CA ILE A 52 14.52 -10.02 0.10
C ILE A 52 14.52 -11.03 1.25
N ASP A 53 15.58 -10.99 2.06
CA ASP A 53 15.72 -11.85 3.22
C ASP A 53 14.57 -11.57 4.21
N VAL A 54 14.05 -12.62 4.85
CA VAL A 54 12.89 -12.54 5.74
C VAL A 54 13.10 -11.52 6.87
N THR A 55 14.28 -11.50 7.49
CA THR A 55 14.58 -10.53 8.54
C THR A 55 14.59 -9.10 8.03
N LYS A 56 15.15 -8.88 6.85
CA LYS A 56 15.16 -7.56 6.21
C LYS A 56 13.77 -7.14 5.77
N LYS A 57 12.94 -8.09 5.37
CA LYS A 57 11.56 -7.81 4.94
C LYS A 57 10.74 -7.20 6.08
N PHE A 58 10.90 -7.68 7.30
CA PHE A 58 10.19 -7.14 8.44
C PHE A 58 10.54 -5.66 8.67
N HIS A 59 11.82 -5.33 8.66
CA HIS A 59 12.28 -3.95 8.80
C HIS A 59 11.80 -3.09 7.63
N ALA A 60 11.90 -3.60 6.41
CA ALA A 60 11.44 -2.88 5.22
C ALA A 60 9.94 -2.59 5.30
N TYR A 61 9.15 -3.54 5.81
CA TYR A 61 7.72 -3.37 6.01
C TYR A 61 7.41 -2.21 6.96
N LEU A 62 8.08 -2.18 8.13
CA LEU A 62 7.85 -1.13 9.11
C LEU A 62 8.28 0.24 8.58
N ASP A 63 9.43 0.31 7.93
CA ASP A 63 9.95 1.56 7.38
C ASP A 63 9.06 2.07 6.23
N ALA A 64 8.60 1.16 5.37
CA ALA A 64 7.71 1.51 4.28
C ALA A 64 6.38 2.04 4.80
N ARG A 65 5.81 1.40 5.82
CA ARG A 65 4.57 1.87 6.43
C ARG A 65 4.71 3.31 6.94
N GLU A 66 5.81 3.62 7.63
CA GLU A 66 6.06 4.97 8.10
C GLU A 66 6.23 5.96 6.95
N ALA A 67 6.92 5.57 5.89
CA ALA A 67 7.09 6.41 4.70
C ALA A 67 5.74 6.75 4.08
N PHE A 68 4.88 5.76 3.91
CA PHE A 68 3.56 5.98 3.32
C PHE A 68 2.66 6.83 4.21
N ARG A 69 2.73 6.66 5.53
CA ARG A 69 1.99 7.52 6.45
C ARG A 69 2.38 8.99 6.26
N ARG A 70 3.67 9.26 6.10
CA ARG A 70 4.15 10.62 5.86
C ARG A 70 3.69 11.15 4.50
N ILE A 71 3.79 10.33 3.46
CA ILE A 71 3.41 10.74 2.10
C ILE A 71 1.93 11.08 2.03
N PHE A 72 1.08 10.22 2.59
CA PHE A 72 -0.37 10.41 2.53
C PHE A 72 -0.92 11.30 3.64
N GLN A 73 -0.11 11.56 4.68
CA GLN A 73 -0.55 12.32 5.87
C GLN A 73 -1.81 11.71 6.47
N ALA A 74 -1.84 10.39 6.57
CA ALA A 74 -2.98 9.62 7.06
C ALA A 74 -2.48 8.29 7.61
N ASP A 75 -3.32 7.65 8.42
CA ASP A 75 -3.03 6.30 8.88
C ASP A 75 -3.08 5.34 7.69
N VAL A 76 -2.13 4.41 7.67
CA VAL A 76 -2.00 3.44 6.60
C VAL A 76 -2.05 2.03 7.20
N ASP A 77 -2.92 1.20 6.63
CA ASP A 77 -2.95 -0.23 6.92
C ASP A 77 -2.19 -0.93 5.79
N LEU A 78 -0.95 -1.32 6.06
CA LEU A 78 -0.08 -1.94 5.06
C LEU A 78 -0.14 -3.46 5.22
N VAL A 79 -0.63 -4.14 4.20
CA VAL A 79 -0.83 -5.58 4.21
C VAL A 79 0.10 -6.22 3.20
N MET A 80 0.86 -7.24 3.64
CA MET A 80 1.68 -8.04 2.74
C MET A 80 0.81 -9.08 2.04
N ARG A 81 1.08 -9.32 0.76
CA ARG A 81 0.30 -10.23 -0.07
C ARG A 81 0.11 -11.61 0.58
N GLY A 82 1.16 -12.18 1.11
CA GLY A 82 1.12 -13.52 1.69
C GLY A 82 0.45 -13.62 3.06
N ALA A 83 0.12 -12.48 3.68
CA ALA A 83 -0.48 -12.45 5.02
C ALA A 83 -2.00 -12.65 5.01
N ILE A 84 -2.65 -12.55 3.86
CA ILE A 84 -4.10 -12.68 3.74
C ILE A 84 -4.45 -14.16 3.63
N LYS A 85 -4.97 -14.74 4.73
CA LYS A 85 -5.26 -16.17 4.78
C LYS A 85 -6.69 -16.52 4.39
N ASN A 86 -7.63 -15.58 4.54
CA ASN A 86 -9.02 -15.80 4.13
C ASN A 86 -9.11 -15.67 2.61
N LYS A 87 -9.45 -16.77 1.94
CA LYS A 87 -9.47 -16.84 0.48
C LYS A 87 -10.54 -15.95 -0.15
N VAL A 88 -11.67 -15.76 0.53
CA VAL A 88 -12.73 -14.90 0.02
C VAL A 88 -12.29 -13.44 0.03
N ILE A 89 -11.67 -13.01 1.13
CA ILE A 89 -11.14 -11.65 1.26
C ILE A 89 -10.01 -11.43 0.26
N ALA A 90 -9.11 -12.39 0.10
CA ALA A 90 -8.00 -12.29 -0.85
C ALA A 90 -8.50 -12.12 -2.28
N LYS A 91 -9.52 -12.87 -2.67
CA LYS A 91 -10.12 -12.75 -4.00
C LYS A 91 -10.76 -11.39 -4.21
N GLU A 92 -11.45 -10.88 -3.20
CA GLU A 92 -12.11 -9.58 -3.28
C GLU A 92 -11.08 -8.47 -3.44
N ILE A 93 -9.98 -8.53 -2.68
CA ILE A 93 -8.88 -7.57 -2.81
C ILE A 93 -8.27 -7.65 -4.20
N ASP A 94 -7.99 -8.86 -4.69
CA ASP A 94 -7.38 -9.04 -6.02
C ASP A 94 -8.29 -8.52 -7.14
N ARG A 95 -9.61 -8.65 -6.97
CA ARG A 95 -10.57 -8.20 -7.96
C ARG A 95 -10.71 -6.67 -8.00
N THR A 96 -10.57 -6.01 -6.85
CA THR A 96 -10.89 -4.58 -6.72
C THR A 96 -9.68 -3.68 -6.56
N LYS A 97 -8.52 -4.21 -6.20
CA LYS A 97 -7.31 -3.40 -5.95
C LYS A 97 -6.91 -2.61 -7.19
N LYS A 98 -6.28 -1.46 -6.94
CA LYS A 98 -5.75 -0.60 -8.01
C LYS A 98 -4.26 -0.44 -7.84
N LEU A 99 -3.52 -0.62 -8.93
CA LEU A 99 -2.06 -0.49 -8.93
C LEU A 99 -1.66 0.97 -8.76
N ILE A 100 -0.76 1.22 -7.79
CA ILE A 100 -0.15 2.54 -7.60
C ILE A 100 1.28 2.55 -8.13
N TYR A 101 2.03 1.46 -7.92
CA TYR A 101 3.44 1.38 -8.29
C TYR A 101 3.80 -0.03 -8.75
N ALA A 102 4.62 -0.11 -9.79
CA ALA A 102 5.25 -1.37 -10.22
C ALA A 102 6.69 -1.07 -10.64
N ALA A 103 7.59 -1.90 -10.16
CA ALA A 103 9.02 -1.78 -10.51
C ALA A 103 9.26 -2.09 -11.98
#